data_e549c237b1b24c30cbc798e4fd190b40
#
_entry.id   e549c237b1b24c30cbc798e4fd190b40
#
_cell.length_a   1.000
_cell.length_b   1.000
_cell.length_c   1.000
_cell.angle_alpha   90.00
_cell.angle_beta   90.00
_cell.angle_gamma   90.00
#
_symmetry.space_group_name_H-M   'P 1'
#
loop_
_entity.id
_entity.type
_entity.pdbx_description
1 polymer ?
#
loop_
_entity_poly.entity_id
_entity_poly.type
_entity_poly.pdbx_seq_one_letter_code
_entity_poly.pdbx_strand_id
1 'polypeptide(L)'
;MLLSTKNLDFFVRKSHILRSISLDVNEKEIVGLLGRNGAGKSSIIKCILGLYAPKSGRILFKGEEITNVSTRRRVLSGLAYAPEDARVFPELSVKENVKLSTWIIEKRQDGETFDLEQGFEIFPKLRDLWERKGGNLSGGEKKMVSVTRALALKPDLLLLDESFEGLSPLVVRHFSNAMGRIRNMGISILLAESNLANTARVADRAYIIERGEAIFQGTPGEIEKEESLSLILGR
;
A
#
# COMPACT_ATOMS: atom_id res chain seq x y z
N MET A 1 5.80 11.43 -12.85
CA MET A 1 4.73 10.43 -12.63
C MET A 1 5.40 9.08 -12.49
N LEU A 2 5.19 8.42 -11.33
CA LEU A 2 5.82 7.15 -10.99
C LEU A 2 4.96 5.95 -11.43
N LEU A 3 3.65 6.00 -11.13
CA LEU A 3 2.67 4.99 -11.51
C LEU A 3 1.51 5.65 -12.26
N SER A 4 0.95 4.98 -13.26
CA SER A 4 -0.36 5.31 -13.80
C SER A 4 -1.12 4.07 -14.25
N THR A 5 -2.44 4.10 -14.08
CA THR A 5 -3.37 3.15 -14.72
C THR A 5 -4.25 3.90 -15.70
N LYS A 6 -4.61 3.28 -16.81
CA LYS A 6 -5.46 3.85 -17.84
C LYS A 6 -6.56 2.88 -18.20
N ASN A 7 -7.82 3.25 -17.95
CA ASN A 7 -9.03 2.51 -18.29
C ASN A 7 -8.96 1.03 -17.87
N LEU A 8 -8.58 0.79 -16.61
CA LEU A 8 -8.33 -0.56 -16.10
C LEU A 8 -9.65 -1.25 -15.78
N ASP A 9 -9.96 -2.32 -16.49
CA ASP A 9 -11.12 -3.18 -16.24
C ASP A 9 -10.69 -4.52 -15.64
N PHE A 10 -11.39 -4.94 -14.60
CA PHE A 10 -11.13 -6.24 -13.98
C PHE A 10 -12.44 -6.96 -13.63
N PHE A 11 -12.46 -8.26 -13.89
CA PHE A 11 -13.61 -9.13 -13.65
C PHE A 11 -13.23 -10.31 -12.77
N VAL A 12 -14.14 -10.68 -11.88
CA VAL A 12 -14.10 -11.97 -11.19
C VAL A 12 -15.28 -12.80 -11.70
N ARG A 13 -14.98 -13.82 -12.48
CA ARG A 13 -16.00 -14.58 -13.23
C ARG A 13 -16.85 -13.64 -14.12
N LYS A 14 -18.14 -13.46 -13.81
CA LYS A 14 -19.06 -12.57 -14.52
C LYS A 14 -19.23 -11.18 -13.85
N SER A 15 -18.68 -11.00 -12.65
CA SER A 15 -18.81 -9.75 -11.90
C SER A 15 -17.76 -8.74 -12.35
N HIS A 16 -18.19 -7.57 -12.81
CA HIS A 16 -17.34 -6.45 -13.19
C HIS A 16 -16.91 -5.70 -11.91
N ILE A 17 -15.68 -5.89 -11.48
CA ILE A 17 -15.15 -5.37 -10.22
C ILE A 17 -14.52 -3.99 -10.39
N LEU A 18 -13.70 -3.80 -11.44
CA LEU A 18 -13.11 -2.50 -11.77
C LEU A 18 -13.61 -2.06 -13.14
N ARG A 19 -14.00 -0.80 -13.23
CA ARG A 19 -14.67 -0.19 -14.39
C ARG A 19 -13.88 1.03 -14.83
N SER A 20 -13.05 0.85 -15.85
CA SER A 20 -12.27 1.93 -16.47
C SER A 20 -11.46 2.78 -15.49
N ILE A 21 -10.87 2.13 -14.47
CA ILE A 21 -10.07 2.81 -13.44
C ILE A 21 -8.84 3.47 -14.06
N SER A 22 -8.79 4.79 -13.92
CA SER A 22 -7.62 5.61 -14.28
C SER A 22 -7.17 6.39 -13.05
N LEU A 23 -5.91 6.19 -12.65
CA LEU A 23 -5.29 6.90 -11.53
C LEU A 23 -3.79 7.03 -11.76
N ASP A 24 -3.17 7.94 -11.04
CA ASP A 24 -1.73 8.15 -11.08
C ASP A 24 -1.15 8.38 -9.68
N VAL A 25 0.15 8.17 -9.53
CA VAL A 25 0.95 8.48 -8.35
C VAL A 25 2.24 9.13 -8.84
N ASN A 26 2.60 10.28 -8.27
CA ASN A 26 3.88 10.91 -8.53
C ASN A 26 4.97 10.41 -7.58
N GLU A 27 6.21 10.77 -7.86
CA GLU A 27 7.33 10.46 -6.96
C GLU A 27 7.16 11.23 -5.64
N LYS A 28 7.49 10.55 -4.53
CA LYS A 28 7.42 11.09 -3.16
C LYS A 28 6.02 11.57 -2.75
N GLU A 29 4.98 11.03 -3.37
CA GLU A 29 3.59 11.36 -3.11
C GLU A 29 2.90 10.24 -2.31
N ILE A 30 2.00 10.62 -1.41
CA ILE A 30 1.07 9.70 -0.74
C ILE A 30 -0.31 9.90 -1.33
N VAL A 31 -0.80 8.90 -2.06
CA VAL A 31 -2.13 8.91 -2.70
C VAL A 31 -3.05 7.95 -1.98
N GLY A 32 -4.23 8.42 -1.57
CA GLY A 32 -5.28 7.61 -0.98
C GLY A 32 -6.22 7.00 -2.04
N LEU A 33 -6.62 5.74 -1.84
CA LEU A 33 -7.79 5.12 -2.47
C LEU A 33 -8.86 5.00 -1.40
N LEU A 34 -9.83 5.89 -1.40
CA LEU A 34 -10.91 5.93 -0.42
C LEU A 34 -12.17 5.29 -0.99
N GLY A 35 -12.88 4.56 -0.17
CA GLY A 35 -14.16 3.96 -0.54
C GLY A 35 -14.60 2.90 0.47
N ARG A 36 -15.86 2.53 0.44
CA ARG A 36 -16.41 1.50 1.32
C ARG A 36 -15.78 0.13 1.07
N ASN A 37 -15.95 -0.79 2.03
CA ASN A 37 -15.53 -2.17 1.82
C ASN A 37 -16.27 -2.77 0.61
N GLY A 38 -15.51 -3.45 -0.26
CA GLY A 38 -16.04 -3.96 -1.53
C GLY A 38 -16.06 -2.95 -2.70
N ALA A 39 -15.65 -1.70 -2.52
CA ALA A 39 -15.61 -0.70 -3.60
C ALA A 39 -14.61 -1.01 -4.73
N GLY A 40 -13.63 -1.91 -4.49
CA GLY A 40 -12.64 -2.30 -5.50
C GLY A 40 -11.19 -1.90 -5.17
N LYS A 41 -10.93 -1.20 -4.06
CA LYS A 41 -9.61 -0.68 -3.66
C LYS A 41 -8.50 -1.74 -3.68
N SER A 42 -8.69 -2.84 -2.95
CA SER A 42 -7.72 -3.96 -2.92
C SER A 42 -7.55 -4.62 -4.29
N SER A 43 -8.60 -4.63 -5.13
CA SER A 43 -8.50 -5.15 -6.49
C SER A 43 -7.64 -4.26 -7.38
N ILE A 44 -7.70 -2.93 -7.21
CA ILE A 44 -6.80 -1.98 -7.90
C ILE A 44 -5.35 -2.29 -7.51
N ILE A 45 -5.05 -2.37 -6.20
CA ILE A 45 -3.70 -2.70 -5.70
C ILE A 45 -3.21 -4.04 -6.26
N LYS A 46 -4.06 -5.08 -6.23
CA LYS A 46 -3.71 -6.42 -6.73
C LYS A 46 -3.49 -6.46 -8.23
N CYS A 47 -4.22 -5.64 -9.03
CA CYS A 47 -3.94 -5.46 -10.46
C CYS A 47 -2.60 -4.76 -10.67
N ILE A 48 -2.30 -3.68 -9.94
CA ILE A 48 -1.02 -2.96 -10.02
C ILE A 48 0.15 -3.90 -9.68
N LEU A 49 -0.01 -4.74 -8.65
CA LEU A 49 1.02 -5.70 -8.24
C LEU A 49 1.15 -6.89 -9.21
N GLY A 50 0.15 -7.13 -10.08
CA GLY A 50 0.11 -8.26 -11.01
C GLY A 50 -0.33 -9.59 -10.37
N LEU A 51 -0.99 -9.53 -9.21
CA LEU A 51 -1.70 -10.67 -8.61
C LEU A 51 -3.00 -10.95 -9.34
N TYR A 52 -3.63 -9.91 -9.89
CA TYR A 52 -4.79 -10.00 -10.75
C TYR A 52 -4.46 -9.49 -12.15
N ALA A 53 -4.88 -10.22 -13.17
CA ALA A 53 -4.72 -9.81 -14.56
C ALA A 53 -5.95 -8.97 -14.96
N PRO A 54 -5.80 -7.69 -15.31
CA PRO A 54 -6.89 -6.89 -15.84
C PRO A 54 -7.36 -7.45 -17.19
N LYS A 55 -8.65 -7.29 -17.52
CA LYS A 55 -9.20 -7.68 -18.82
C LYS A 55 -8.83 -6.69 -19.92
N SER A 56 -8.75 -5.41 -19.56
CA SER A 56 -8.36 -4.31 -20.47
C SER A 56 -7.71 -3.19 -19.69
N GLY A 57 -7.19 -2.20 -20.39
CA GLY A 57 -6.46 -1.08 -19.83
C GLY A 57 -4.95 -1.31 -19.76
N ARG A 58 -4.24 -0.33 -19.23
CA ARG A 58 -2.77 -0.36 -19.13
C ARG A 58 -2.31 0.09 -17.76
N ILE A 59 -1.18 -0.48 -17.32
CA ILE A 59 -0.48 -0.09 -16.09
C ILE A 59 0.94 0.29 -16.49
N LEU A 60 1.33 1.54 -16.19
CA LEU A 60 2.69 2.03 -16.42
C LEU A 60 3.34 2.30 -15.08
N PHE A 61 4.61 1.88 -14.93
CA PHE A 61 5.43 2.15 -13.76
C PHE A 61 6.82 2.62 -14.22
N LYS A 62 7.27 3.79 -13.72
CA LYS A 62 8.52 4.44 -14.17
C LYS A 62 8.57 4.65 -15.69
N GLY A 63 7.43 4.92 -16.31
CA GLY A 63 7.30 5.10 -17.77
C GLY A 63 7.21 3.82 -18.59
N GLU A 64 7.45 2.64 -18.00
CA GLU A 64 7.38 1.34 -18.67
C GLU A 64 6.00 0.70 -18.47
N GLU A 65 5.48 0.04 -19.50
CA GLU A 65 4.24 -0.71 -19.41
C GLU A 65 4.47 -2.05 -18.71
N ILE A 66 3.80 -2.23 -17.56
CA ILE A 66 3.90 -3.44 -16.73
C ILE A 66 2.65 -4.30 -16.75
N THR A 67 1.65 -4.01 -17.57
CA THR A 67 0.33 -4.67 -17.57
C THR A 67 0.43 -6.19 -17.57
N ASN A 68 1.32 -6.75 -18.40
CA ASN A 68 1.53 -8.19 -18.56
C ASN A 68 2.84 -8.69 -17.91
N VAL A 69 3.49 -7.87 -17.09
CA VAL A 69 4.71 -8.24 -16.38
C VAL A 69 4.36 -9.03 -15.12
N SER A 70 5.09 -10.10 -14.84
CA SER A 70 4.86 -10.93 -13.64
C SER A 70 5.08 -10.17 -12.34
N THR A 71 4.34 -10.53 -11.27
CA THR A 71 4.48 -9.95 -9.92
C THR A 71 5.94 -9.89 -9.47
N ARG A 72 6.70 -10.97 -9.65
CA ARG A 72 8.12 -11.01 -9.27
C ARG A 72 8.93 -9.90 -9.96
N ARG A 73 8.75 -9.68 -11.26
CA ARG A 73 9.46 -8.63 -11.99
C ARG A 73 9.03 -7.24 -11.53
N ARG A 74 7.72 -7.04 -11.25
CA ARG A 74 7.21 -5.76 -10.72
C ARG A 74 7.81 -5.44 -9.34
N VAL A 75 7.94 -6.45 -8.46
CA VAL A 75 8.62 -6.28 -7.16
C VAL A 75 10.10 -5.92 -7.38
N LEU A 76 10.78 -6.61 -8.28
CA LEU A 76 12.19 -6.30 -8.61
C LEU A 76 12.36 -4.92 -9.27
N SER A 77 11.34 -4.36 -9.93
CA SER A 77 11.39 -3.01 -10.49
C SER A 77 11.09 -1.91 -9.46
N GLY A 78 10.71 -2.26 -8.21
CA GLY A 78 10.53 -1.31 -7.12
C GLY A 78 9.11 -1.19 -6.57
N LEU A 79 8.20 -2.15 -6.85
CA LEU A 79 6.91 -2.23 -6.17
C LEU A 79 7.01 -3.10 -4.91
N ALA A 80 6.41 -2.66 -3.81
CA ALA A 80 6.23 -3.50 -2.63
C ALA A 80 4.79 -3.41 -2.11
N TYR A 81 4.37 -4.42 -1.32
CA TYR A 81 3.00 -4.54 -0.85
C TYR A 81 2.94 -5.01 0.59
N ALA A 82 2.17 -4.29 1.40
CA ALA A 82 1.78 -4.71 2.74
C ALA A 82 0.26 -4.95 2.74
N PRO A 83 -0.20 -6.21 2.81
CA PRO A 83 -1.62 -6.57 2.78
C PRO A 83 -2.32 -6.29 4.11
N GLU A 84 -3.66 -6.17 4.05
CA GLU A 84 -4.56 -5.98 5.18
C GLU A 84 -4.34 -6.99 6.31
N ASP A 85 -4.22 -8.27 5.98
CA ASP A 85 -4.02 -9.38 6.90
C ASP A 85 -2.56 -9.53 7.41
N ALA A 86 -1.70 -8.58 7.06
CA ALA A 86 -0.28 -8.49 7.41
C ALA A 86 0.60 -9.69 6.99
N ARG A 87 0.04 -10.90 6.85
CA ARG A 87 0.70 -12.16 6.46
C ARG A 87 2.06 -12.40 7.13
N VAL A 88 2.11 -12.19 8.44
CA VAL A 88 3.29 -12.50 9.24
C VAL A 88 3.37 -14.00 9.43
N PHE A 89 4.54 -14.58 9.23
CA PHE A 89 4.82 -15.98 9.51
C PHE A 89 4.88 -16.19 11.03
N PRO A 90 3.94 -16.96 11.63
CA PRO A 90 3.79 -17.02 13.07
C PRO A 90 4.95 -17.72 13.78
N GLU A 91 5.59 -18.68 13.12
CA GLU A 91 6.71 -19.47 13.70
C GLU A 91 8.06 -18.75 13.60
N LEU A 92 8.17 -17.76 12.72
CA LEU A 92 9.38 -16.96 12.55
C LEU A 92 9.37 -15.77 13.51
N SER A 93 10.58 -15.38 13.97
CA SER A 93 10.76 -14.11 14.69
C SER A 93 10.46 -12.90 13.79
N VAL A 94 10.31 -11.70 14.37
CA VAL A 94 10.22 -10.45 13.61
C VAL A 94 11.41 -10.29 12.68
N LYS A 95 12.62 -10.53 13.21
CA LYS A 95 13.88 -10.53 12.45
C LYS A 95 13.83 -11.41 11.22
N GLU A 96 13.42 -12.65 11.39
CA GLU A 96 13.35 -13.62 10.29
C GLU A 96 12.27 -13.23 9.28
N ASN A 97 11.09 -12.76 9.74
CA ASN A 97 10.04 -12.23 8.86
C ASN A 97 10.57 -11.10 7.95
N VAL A 98 11.32 -10.15 8.48
CA VAL A 98 11.88 -9.04 7.70
C VAL A 98 12.99 -9.53 6.77
N LYS A 99 13.87 -10.41 7.23
CA LYS A 99 14.97 -10.98 6.44
C LYS A 99 14.50 -11.77 5.21
N LEU A 100 13.31 -12.36 5.22
CA LEU A 100 12.77 -13.04 4.03
C LEU A 100 12.75 -12.15 2.78
N SER A 101 12.50 -10.85 2.96
CA SER A 101 12.47 -9.89 1.85
C SER A 101 13.87 -9.55 1.32
N THR A 102 14.89 -9.55 2.20
CA THR A 102 16.26 -9.22 1.77
C THR A 102 16.82 -10.26 0.81
N TRP A 103 16.46 -11.54 0.95
CA TRP A 103 16.86 -12.60 -0.01
C TRP A 103 16.36 -12.37 -1.44
N ILE A 104 15.26 -11.62 -1.61
CA ILE A 104 14.73 -11.25 -2.93
C ILE A 104 15.61 -10.17 -3.54
N ILE A 105 16.06 -9.21 -2.70
CA ILE A 105 16.87 -8.06 -3.16
C ILE A 105 18.33 -8.44 -3.40
N GLU A 106 18.91 -9.34 -2.62
CA GLU A 106 20.27 -9.84 -2.86
C GLU A 106 20.47 -10.35 -4.30
N LYS A 107 19.38 -10.64 -5.01
CA LYS A 107 19.37 -10.98 -6.45
C LYS A 107 19.25 -9.77 -7.39
N ARG A 108 19.08 -8.56 -6.86
CA ARG A 108 19.21 -7.32 -7.62
C ARG A 108 20.71 -7.02 -7.77
N GLN A 109 21.09 -6.52 -8.95
CA GLN A 109 22.52 -6.28 -9.29
C GLN A 109 23.14 -5.08 -8.54
N ASP A 110 22.35 -4.34 -7.77
CA ASP A 110 22.79 -3.12 -7.07
C ASP A 110 23.48 -3.37 -5.70
N GLY A 111 23.46 -4.63 -5.21
CA GLY A 111 24.20 -5.03 -4.01
C GLY A 111 23.83 -4.33 -2.70
N GLU A 112 22.84 -3.45 -2.72
CA GLU A 112 22.45 -2.69 -1.55
C GLU A 112 21.57 -3.53 -0.60
N THR A 113 21.97 -3.65 0.67
CA THR A 113 21.18 -4.29 1.73
C THR A 113 20.20 -3.31 2.37
N PHE A 114 19.09 -3.81 2.91
CA PHE A 114 18.17 -2.99 3.70
C PHE A 114 18.85 -2.64 5.04
N ASP A 115 18.89 -1.34 5.33
CA ASP A 115 19.35 -0.88 6.64
C ASP A 115 18.26 -1.10 7.69
N LEU A 116 18.51 -2.01 8.62
CA LEU A 116 17.58 -2.34 9.70
C LEU A 116 17.32 -1.15 10.64
N GLU A 117 18.32 -0.26 10.80
CA GLU A 117 18.15 0.94 11.64
C GLU A 117 17.08 1.86 11.05
N GLN A 118 17.01 2.00 9.73
CA GLN A 118 15.91 2.73 9.07
C GLN A 118 14.53 2.11 9.41
N GLY A 119 14.45 0.78 9.46
CA GLY A 119 13.21 0.09 9.88
C GLY A 119 12.82 0.42 11.33
N PHE A 120 13.80 0.51 12.22
CA PHE A 120 13.57 0.90 13.63
C PHE A 120 13.29 2.40 13.79
N GLU A 121 13.83 3.25 12.93
CA GLU A 121 13.45 4.68 12.90
C GLU A 121 11.99 4.87 12.52
N ILE A 122 11.48 4.04 11.58
CA ILE A 122 10.08 4.08 11.15
C ILE A 122 9.17 3.53 12.26
N PHE A 123 9.50 2.37 12.82
CA PHE A 123 8.76 1.71 13.90
C PHE A 123 9.68 1.32 15.06
N PRO A 124 9.99 2.24 16.00
CA PRO A 124 10.93 1.99 17.10
C PRO A 124 10.59 0.77 17.95
N LYS A 125 9.28 0.49 18.11
CA LYS A 125 8.79 -0.67 18.87
C LYS A 125 9.29 -2.01 18.34
N LEU A 126 9.63 -2.12 17.05
CA LEU A 126 10.15 -3.36 16.49
C LEU A 126 11.50 -3.78 17.05
N ARG A 127 12.27 -2.83 17.61
CA ARG A 127 13.54 -3.13 18.28
C ARG A 127 13.33 -4.05 19.48
N ASP A 128 12.32 -3.77 20.29
CA ASP A 128 11.98 -4.56 21.48
C ASP A 128 11.32 -5.91 21.12
N LEU A 129 10.76 -6.00 19.92
CA LEU A 129 10.05 -7.18 19.42
C LEU A 129 10.93 -8.07 18.53
N TRP A 130 12.18 -7.68 18.26
CA TRP A 130 13.00 -8.22 17.17
C TRP A 130 13.15 -9.74 17.18
N GLU A 131 13.33 -10.32 18.36
CA GLU A 131 13.47 -11.77 18.55
C GLU A 131 12.14 -12.47 18.89
N ARG A 132 11.01 -11.70 19.00
CA ARG A 132 9.70 -12.26 19.32
C ARG A 132 9.11 -12.96 18.09
N LYS A 133 8.49 -14.13 18.32
CA LYS A 133 7.76 -14.86 17.25
C LYS A 133 6.55 -14.10 16.75
N GLY A 134 6.32 -14.15 15.44
CA GLY A 134 5.20 -13.48 14.76
C GLY A 134 3.82 -13.87 15.29
N GLY A 135 3.65 -15.11 15.75
CA GLY A 135 2.42 -15.59 16.38
C GLY A 135 2.04 -14.85 17.68
N ASN A 136 3.04 -14.33 18.40
CA ASN A 136 2.87 -13.65 19.69
C ASN A 136 2.72 -12.11 19.56
N LEU A 137 2.55 -11.60 18.35
CA LEU A 137 2.38 -10.17 18.08
C LEU A 137 0.89 -9.79 18.08
N SER A 138 0.60 -8.60 18.59
CA SER A 138 -0.72 -7.95 18.41
C SER A 138 -0.98 -7.63 16.93
N GLY A 139 -2.23 -7.36 16.56
CA GLY A 139 -2.60 -6.98 15.18
C GLY A 139 -1.82 -5.77 14.67
N GLY A 140 -1.67 -4.73 15.48
CA GLY A 140 -0.90 -3.54 15.13
C GLY A 140 0.60 -3.83 14.96
N GLU A 141 1.18 -4.68 15.82
CA GLU A 141 2.57 -5.12 15.70
C GLU A 141 2.80 -5.96 14.43
N LYS A 142 1.86 -6.84 14.07
CA LYS A 142 1.89 -7.59 12.80
C LYS A 142 1.87 -6.66 11.59
N LYS A 143 1.04 -5.60 11.61
CA LYS A 143 1.01 -4.58 10.56
C LYS A 143 2.36 -3.83 10.46
N MET A 144 3.00 -3.46 11.59
CA MET A 144 4.34 -2.87 11.59
C MET A 144 5.36 -3.79 10.92
N VAL A 145 5.37 -5.08 11.28
CA VAL A 145 6.27 -6.09 10.66
C VAL A 145 6.00 -6.21 9.16
N SER A 146 4.73 -6.23 8.73
CA SER A 146 4.34 -6.32 7.31
C SER A 146 4.86 -5.13 6.50
N VAL A 147 4.70 -3.91 7.01
CA VAL A 147 5.22 -2.70 6.36
C VAL A 147 6.75 -2.71 6.32
N THR A 148 7.42 -3.04 7.42
CA THR A 148 8.90 -3.11 7.47
C THR A 148 9.43 -4.18 6.50
N ARG A 149 8.76 -5.34 6.40
CA ARG A 149 9.10 -6.37 5.44
C ARG A 149 8.95 -5.88 3.99
N ALA A 150 7.91 -5.09 3.70
CA ALA A 150 7.74 -4.48 2.39
C ALA A 150 8.82 -3.43 2.10
N LEU A 151 9.20 -2.61 3.09
CA LEU A 151 10.28 -1.62 2.98
C LEU A 151 11.65 -2.29 2.77
N ALA A 152 11.86 -3.48 3.35
CA ALA A 152 13.08 -4.25 3.14
C ALA A 152 13.29 -4.68 1.67
N LEU A 153 12.26 -4.57 0.81
CA LEU A 153 12.38 -4.68 -0.65
C LEU A 153 12.92 -3.41 -1.33
N LYS A 154 13.22 -2.34 -0.58
CA LYS A 154 13.66 -1.02 -1.11
C LYS A 154 12.78 -0.56 -2.26
N PRO A 155 11.48 -0.34 -2.02
CA PRO A 155 10.56 0.04 -3.08
C PRO A 155 10.69 1.52 -3.44
N ASP A 156 10.33 1.86 -4.69
CA ASP A 156 10.01 3.23 -5.08
C ASP A 156 8.54 3.54 -4.80
N LEU A 157 7.67 2.50 -4.83
CA LEU A 157 6.25 2.62 -4.51
C LEU A 157 5.83 1.50 -3.54
N LEU A 158 5.34 1.92 -2.38
CA LEU A 158 4.75 1.05 -1.36
C LEU A 158 3.22 1.05 -1.51
N LEU A 159 2.65 -0.13 -1.73
CA LEU A 159 1.21 -0.37 -1.79
C LEU A 159 0.74 -0.85 -0.41
N LEU A 160 -0.19 -0.13 0.19
CA LEU A 160 -0.76 -0.42 1.52
C LEU A 160 -2.26 -0.69 1.41
N ASP A 161 -2.72 -1.80 1.98
CA ASP A 161 -4.12 -2.21 1.94
C ASP A 161 -4.69 -2.23 3.37
N GLU A 162 -5.67 -1.35 3.69
CA GLU A 162 -6.36 -1.21 4.98
C GLU A 162 -5.42 -1.25 6.20
N SER A 163 -4.31 -0.48 6.10
CA SER A 163 -3.24 -0.52 7.11
C SER A 163 -3.63 0.07 8.46
N PHE A 164 -4.64 0.94 8.50
CA PHE A 164 -5.15 1.54 9.73
C PHE A 164 -6.33 0.79 10.34
N GLU A 165 -6.92 -0.18 9.63
CA GLU A 165 -8.09 -0.91 10.12
C GLU A 165 -7.78 -1.70 11.39
N GLY A 166 -8.68 -1.60 12.39
CA GLY A 166 -8.56 -2.32 13.67
C GLY A 166 -7.47 -1.79 14.60
N LEU A 167 -6.82 -0.67 14.29
CA LEU A 167 -5.79 -0.08 15.13
C LEU A 167 -6.39 0.87 16.18
N SER A 168 -5.80 0.87 17.37
CA SER A 168 -6.13 1.87 18.40
C SER A 168 -5.68 3.28 17.97
N PRO A 169 -6.30 4.37 18.48
CA PRO A 169 -5.94 5.74 18.11
C PRO A 169 -4.45 6.07 18.27
N LEU A 170 -3.80 5.49 19.28
CA LEU A 170 -2.37 5.65 19.51
C LEU A 170 -1.55 5.00 18.39
N VAL A 171 -1.91 3.79 17.98
CA VAL A 171 -1.20 3.05 16.91
C VAL A 171 -1.45 3.73 15.56
N VAL A 172 -2.67 4.23 15.30
CA VAL A 172 -2.97 5.04 14.10
C VAL A 172 -2.02 6.24 14.00
N ARG A 173 -1.77 6.95 15.12
CA ARG A 173 -0.81 8.07 15.13
C ARG A 173 0.61 7.63 14.80
N HIS A 174 1.06 6.50 15.34
CA HIS A 174 2.38 5.93 15.02
C HIS A 174 2.50 5.58 13.53
N PHE A 175 1.47 4.96 12.95
CA PHE A 175 1.43 4.65 11.52
C PHE A 175 1.42 5.92 10.65
N SER A 176 0.65 6.94 11.03
CA SER A 176 0.64 8.23 10.32
C SER A 176 2.04 8.87 10.29
N ASN A 177 2.73 8.88 11.43
CA ASN A 177 4.11 9.39 11.50
C ASN A 177 5.08 8.53 10.66
N ALA A 178 4.90 7.21 10.66
CA ALA A 178 5.68 6.30 9.85
C ALA A 178 5.53 6.57 8.34
N MET A 179 4.29 6.84 7.85
CA MET A 179 4.07 7.21 6.45
C MET A 179 4.84 8.46 6.04
N GLY A 180 4.85 9.49 6.91
CA GLY A 180 5.65 10.70 6.68
C GLY A 180 7.16 10.42 6.59
N ARG A 181 7.69 9.56 7.46
CA ARG A 181 9.10 9.15 7.42
C ARG A 181 9.43 8.36 6.15
N ILE A 182 8.58 7.41 5.76
CA ILE A 182 8.72 6.61 4.54
C ILE A 182 8.76 7.53 3.31
N ARG A 183 7.85 8.52 3.22
CA ARG A 183 7.87 9.52 2.14
C ARG A 183 9.16 10.32 2.13
N ASN A 184 9.67 10.74 3.30
CA ASN A 184 10.93 11.49 3.41
C ASN A 184 12.16 10.68 2.98
N MET A 185 12.08 9.35 3.00
CA MET A 185 13.08 8.44 2.40
C MET A 185 13.00 8.40 0.86
N GLY A 186 12.06 9.12 0.25
CA GLY A 186 11.87 9.15 -1.19
C GLY A 186 10.88 8.09 -1.72
N ILE A 187 10.24 7.33 -0.85
CA ILE A 187 9.30 6.26 -1.22
C ILE A 187 7.89 6.85 -1.37
N SER A 188 7.26 6.62 -2.52
CA SER A 188 5.86 6.97 -2.76
C SER A 188 4.93 5.93 -2.14
N ILE A 189 3.69 6.32 -1.80
CA ILE A 189 2.74 5.41 -1.15
C ILE A 189 1.40 5.48 -1.88
N LEU A 190 0.82 4.33 -2.20
CA LEU A 190 -0.58 4.19 -2.59
C LEU A 190 -1.31 3.44 -1.46
N LEU A 191 -2.19 4.14 -0.77
CA LEU A 191 -2.87 3.69 0.45
C LEU A 191 -4.35 3.45 0.18
N ALA A 192 -4.82 2.20 0.24
CA ALA A 192 -6.24 1.87 0.23
C ALA A 192 -6.81 1.93 1.66
N GLU A 193 -7.84 2.73 1.86
CA GLU A 193 -8.49 2.94 3.16
C GLU A 193 -10.00 3.14 3.02
N SER A 194 -10.73 2.75 4.05
CA SER A 194 -12.17 3.01 4.15
C SER A 194 -12.48 4.28 4.95
N ASN A 195 -11.53 4.76 5.76
CA ASN A 195 -11.72 5.89 6.68
C ASN A 195 -11.02 7.16 6.16
N LEU A 196 -11.82 8.19 5.82
CA LEU A 196 -11.31 9.48 5.36
C LEU A 196 -10.40 10.16 6.39
N ALA A 197 -10.74 10.11 7.70
CA ALA A 197 -9.95 10.79 8.72
C ALA A 197 -8.53 10.18 8.85
N ASN A 198 -8.36 8.88 8.62
CA ASN A 198 -7.06 8.25 8.59
C ASN A 198 -6.26 8.69 7.36
N THR A 199 -6.91 8.70 6.18
CA THR A 199 -6.29 9.13 4.93
C THR A 199 -5.90 10.60 4.96
N ALA A 200 -6.78 11.47 5.49
CA ALA A 200 -6.55 12.91 5.61
C ALA A 200 -5.32 13.29 6.47
N ARG A 201 -4.89 12.38 7.34
CA ARG A 201 -3.67 12.60 8.17
C ARG A 201 -2.37 12.48 7.40
N VAL A 202 -2.39 11.78 6.26
CA VAL A 202 -1.16 11.33 5.60
C VAL A 202 -1.13 11.60 4.09
N ALA A 203 -2.28 11.53 3.41
CA ALA A 203 -2.35 11.63 1.95
C ALA A 203 -2.28 13.07 1.45
N ASP A 204 -1.53 13.30 0.39
CA ASP A 204 -1.47 14.57 -0.31
C ASP A 204 -2.76 14.78 -1.13
N ARG A 205 -3.28 13.72 -1.74
CA ARG A 205 -4.59 13.66 -2.42
C ARG A 205 -5.14 12.24 -2.38
N ALA A 206 -6.42 12.10 -2.74
CA ALA A 206 -7.08 10.80 -2.78
C ALA A 206 -8.05 10.68 -3.96
N TYR A 207 -8.27 9.45 -4.38
CA TYR A 207 -9.35 9.05 -5.27
C TYR A 207 -10.48 8.44 -4.45
N ILE A 208 -11.73 8.84 -4.73
CA ILE A 208 -12.90 8.17 -4.18
C ILE A 208 -13.30 7.05 -5.13
N ILE A 209 -13.30 5.84 -4.60
CA ILE A 209 -13.66 4.63 -5.34
C ILE A 209 -15.05 4.17 -4.90
N GLU A 210 -15.97 4.07 -5.83
CA GLU A 210 -17.31 3.53 -5.62
C GLU A 210 -17.67 2.54 -6.73
N ARG A 211 -18.12 1.34 -6.34
CA ARG A 211 -18.57 0.27 -7.27
C ARG A 211 -17.61 -0.01 -8.42
N GLY A 212 -16.30 0.10 -8.14
CA GLY A 212 -15.25 -0.15 -9.12
C GLY A 212 -14.92 1.03 -10.04
N GLU A 213 -15.44 2.21 -9.78
CA GLU A 213 -15.17 3.44 -10.53
C GLU A 213 -14.45 4.47 -9.65
N ALA A 214 -13.57 5.28 -10.24
CA ALA A 214 -13.01 6.46 -9.61
C ALA A 214 -13.93 7.65 -9.90
N ILE A 215 -14.74 8.04 -8.91
CA ILE A 215 -15.79 9.04 -9.06
C ILE A 215 -15.34 10.46 -8.73
N PHE A 216 -14.24 10.59 -7.99
CA PHE A 216 -13.69 11.90 -7.59
C PHE A 216 -12.19 11.78 -7.32
N GLN A 217 -11.48 12.88 -7.53
CA GLN A 217 -10.07 13.05 -7.15
C GLN A 217 -9.88 14.45 -6.57
N GLY A 218 -9.22 14.54 -5.43
CA GLY A 218 -8.93 15.82 -4.79
C GLY A 218 -8.11 15.66 -3.52
N THR A 219 -7.79 16.78 -2.87
CA THR A 219 -7.19 16.78 -1.54
C THR A 219 -8.19 16.29 -0.49
N PRO A 220 -7.73 15.75 0.65
CA PRO A 220 -8.63 15.37 1.74
C PRO A 220 -9.57 16.48 2.18
N GLY A 221 -9.10 17.76 2.19
CA GLY A 221 -9.92 18.90 2.56
C GLY A 221 -11.01 19.25 1.52
N GLU A 222 -10.80 18.97 0.24
CA GLU A 222 -11.83 19.10 -0.80
C GLU A 222 -12.86 18.00 -0.64
N ILE A 223 -12.44 16.77 -0.36
CA ILE A 223 -13.33 15.62 -0.12
C ILE A 223 -14.22 15.87 1.11
N GLU A 224 -13.68 16.45 2.19
CA GLU A 224 -14.45 16.75 3.41
C GLU A 224 -15.55 17.81 3.21
N LYS A 225 -15.35 18.74 2.28
CA LYS A 225 -16.33 19.80 1.97
C LYS A 225 -17.48 19.34 1.10
N GLU A 226 -17.33 18.21 0.42
CA GLU A 226 -18.32 17.68 -0.52
C GLU A 226 -19.26 16.73 0.21
N GLU A 227 -20.47 17.21 0.58
CA GLU A 227 -21.46 16.43 1.35
C GLU A 227 -21.84 15.11 0.65
N SER A 228 -21.94 15.11 -0.69
CA SER A 228 -22.25 13.92 -1.47
C SER A 228 -21.22 12.80 -1.28
N LEU A 229 -19.94 13.15 -1.19
CA LEU A 229 -18.86 12.21 -0.96
C LEU A 229 -18.84 11.67 0.47
N SER A 230 -19.24 12.49 1.45
CA SER A 230 -19.39 12.09 2.86
C SER A 230 -20.44 10.99 3.00
N LEU A 231 -21.55 11.07 2.30
CA LEU A 231 -22.58 10.03 2.27
C LEU A 231 -22.08 8.73 1.64
N ILE A 232 -21.32 8.81 0.55
CA ILE A 232 -20.70 7.65 -0.12
C ILE A 232 -19.73 6.94 0.82
N LEU A 233 -18.98 7.68 1.63
CA LEU A 233 -18.01 7.13 2.60
C LEU A 233 -18.68 6.65 3.91
N GLY A 234 -20.01 6.87 4.09
CA GLY A 234 -20.77 6.37 5.23
C GLY A 234 -20.66 7.24 6.49
N ARG A 235 -20.51 8.55 6.31
CA ARG A 235 -20.59 9.58 7.38
C ARG A 235 -21.96 10.24 7.42
#